data_d73e9a920a6b0fd224702122b6b94366
#
_entry.id   d73e9a920a6b0fd224702122b6b94366
#
_cell.length_a   1.000
_cell.length_b   1.000
_cell.length_c   1.000
_cell.angle_alpha   90.00
_cell.angle_beta   90.00
_cell.angle_gamma   90.00
#
_symmetry.space_group_name_H-M   'P 1'
#
loop_
_entity.id
_entity.type
_entity.pdbx_description
1 polymer ?
#
loop_
_entity_poly.entity_id
_entity_poly.type
_entity_poly.pdbx_seq_one_letter_code
_entity_poly.pdbx_strand_id
1 'polypeptide(L)' 'MKKNDYIKIYDDLFEHAMHLLNDHQKPPELVAGTMMAIAQRIYKTQLSDDEYQEMMEVIKDAPVRPYNIKKQRLH' A
#
# COMPACT_ATOMS: atom_id res chain seq x y z
N MET A 1 3.34 16.53 9.15
CA MET A 1 4.01 16.12 7.90
C MET A 1 3.72 17.12 6.80
N LYS A 2 4.73 17.52 6.10
CA LYS A 2 4.57 18.45 4.99
C LYS A 2 4.02 17.73 3.77
N LYS A 3 3.27 18.44 2.95
CA LYS A 3 2.69 17.90 1.74
C LYS A 3 3.76 17.30 0.81
N ASN A 4 4.91 17.95 0.69
CA ASN A 4 6.00 17.46 -0.14
C ASN A 4 6.53 16.12 0.33
N ASP A 5 6.60 15.92 1.64
CA ASP A 5 7.07 14.65 2.20
C ASP A 5 6.12 13.52 1.85
N TYR A 6 4.83 13.79 1.90
CA TYR A 6 3.82 12.79 1.54
C TYR A 6 3.98 12.34 0.09
N ILE A 7 4.10 13.30 -0.81
CA ILE A 7 4.24 13.00 -2.25
C ILE A 7 5.51 12.21 -2.51
N LYS A 8 6.60 12.60 -1.88
CA LYS A 8 7.88 11.94 -2.08
C LYS A 8 7.85 10.49 -1.58
N ILE A 9 7.24 10.28 -0.42
CA ILE A 9 7.10 8.93 0.13
C ILE A 9 6.25 8.07 -0.81
N TYR A 10 5.14 8.63 -1.29
CA TYR A 10 4.28 7.91 -2.21
C TYR A 10 5.05 7.52 -3.47
N ASP A 11 5.76 8.47 -4.07
CA ASP A 11 6.48 8.22 -5.31
C ASP A 11 7.54 7.15 -5.13
N ASP A 12 8.28 7.19 -4.03
CA ASP A 12 9.31 6.20 -3.75
C ASP A 12 8.72 4.79 -3.62
N LEU A 13 7.64 4.66 -2.86
CA LEU A 13 7.00 3.38 -2.65
C LEU A 13 6.34 2.87 -3.92
N PHE A 14 5.68 3.77 -4.64
CA PHE A 14 5.02 3.42 -5.89
C PHE A 14 6.02 2.94 -6.92
N GLU A 15 7.12 3.63 -7.07
CA GLU A 15 8.17 3.26 -8.01
C GLU A 15 8.72 1.88 -7.71
N HIS A 16 8.96 1.59 -6.44
CA HIS A 16 9.45 0.29 -6.04
C HIS A 16 8.43 -0.81 -6.33
N ALA A 17 7.16 -0.53 -6.04
CA ALA A 17 6.09 -1.49 -6.33
C ALA A 17 6.00 -1.76 -7.82
N MET A 18 6.08 -0.71 -8.64
CA MET A 18 6.04 -0.87 -10.10
C MET A 18 7.23 -1.67 -10.61
N HIS A 19 8.38 -1.47 -9.99
CA HIS A 19 9.57 -2.24 -10.33
C HIS A 19 9.34 -3.73 -10.11
N LEU A 20 8.74 -4.08 -8.99
CA LEU A 20 8.43 -5.49 -8.70
C LEU A 20 7.41 -6.06 -9.67
N LEU A 21 6.41 -5.26 -10.01
CA LEU A 21 5.34 -5.72 -10.89
C LEU A 21 5.79 -5.85 -12.34
N ASN A 22 6.52 -4.87 -12.83
CA ASN A 22 6.87 -4.79 -14.25
C ASN A 22 8.20 -5.43 -14.58
N ASP A 23 9.23 -5.15 -13.80
CA ASP A 23 10.58 -5.62 -14.12
C ASP A 23 10.81 -7.04 -13.64
N HIS A 24 10.29 -7.38 -12.48
CA HIS A 24 10.44 -8.70 -11.92
C HIS A 24 9.22 -9.58 -12.11
N GLN A 25 8.16 -9.01 -12.68
CA GLN A 25 6.93 -9.74 -13.01
C GLN A 25 6.37 -10.52 -11.83
N LYS A 26 6.46 -9.94 -10.63
CA LYS A 26 5.89 -10.57 -9.45
C LYS A 26 4.36 -10.48 -9.50
N PRO A 27 3.66 -11.48 -8.99
CA PRO A 27 2.19 -11.44 -8.99
C PRO A 27 1.66 -10.23 -8.23
N PRO A 28 0.75 -9.45 -8.86
CA PRO A 28 0.24 -8.24 -8.21
C PRO A 28 -0.39 -8.48 -6.85
N GLU A 29 -1.14 -9.56 -6.68
CA GLU A 29 -1.77 -9.84 -5.41
C GLU A 29 -0.76 -10.15 -4.30
N LEU A 30 0.37 -10.73 -4.64
CA LEU A 30 1.43 -10.99 -3.67
C LEU A 30 2.16 -9.70 -3.29
N VAL A 31 2.40 -8.84 -4.27
CA VAL A 31 3.04 -7.54 -4.00
C VAL A 31 2.13 -6.71 -3.11
N ALA A 32 0.85 -6.59 -3.49
CA ALA A 32 -0.11 -5.82 -2.71
C ALA A 32 -0.29 -6.39 -1.31
N GLY A 33 -0.45 -7.69 -1.20
CA GLY A 33 -0.61 -8.35 0.10
C GLY A 33 0.58 -8.14 1.00
N THR A 34 1.77 -8.22 0.44
CA THR A 34 2.99 -8.01 1.21
C THR A 34 3.09 -6.56 1.68
N MET A 35 2.74 -5.59 0.82
CA MET A 35 2.72 -4.19 1.20
C MET A 35 1.75 -3.95 2.34
N MET A 36 0.57 -4.57 2.29
CA MET A 36 -0.41 -4.46 3.36
C MET A 36 0.13 -5.03 4.67
N ALA A 37 0.78 -6.16 4.59
CA ALA A 37 1.35 -6.80 5.78
C ALA A 37 2.42 -5.91 6.43
N ILE A 38 3.26 -5.31 5.61
CA ILE A 38 4.29 -4.41 6.12
C ILE A 38 3.63 -3.19 6.77
N ALA A 39 2.63 -2.61 6.10
CA ALA A 39 1.94 -1.44 6.62
C ALA A 39 1.26 -1.74 7.95
N GLN A 40 0.58 -2.88 8.04
CA GLN A 40 -0.09 -3.29 9.28
C GLN A 40 0.92 -3.45 10.42
N ARG A 41 2.07 -4.01 10.12
CA ARG A 41 3.10 -4.22 11.12
C ARG A 41 3.66 -2.89 11.65
N ILE A 42 3.80 -1.91 10.75
CA ILE A 42 4.25 -0.58 11.15
C ILE A 42 3.20 0.05 12.08
N TYR A 43 1.93 -0.02 11.70
CA TYR A 43 0.85 0.51 12.55
C TYR A 43 0.83 -0.16 13.92
N LYS A 44 0.96 -1.48 13.96
CA LYS A 44 0.96 -2.20 15.24
C LYS A 44 2.15 -1.81 16.12
N THR A 45 3.22 -1.41 15.50
CA THR A 45 4.41 -0.96 16.24
C THR A 45 4.19 0.41 16.87
N GLN A 46 3.47 1.30 16.17
CA GLN A 46 3.33 2.69 16.55
C GLN A 46 2.06 3.01 17.33
N LEU A 47 1.02 2.21 17.18
CA LEU A 47 -0.30 2.52 17.70
C LEU A 47 -0.68 1.57 18.83
N SER A 48 -1.51 2.05 19.76
CA SER A 48 -2.14 1.17 20.72
C SER A 48 -3.12 0.25 20.01
N ASP A 49 -3.59 -0.79 20.70
CA ASP A 49 -4.54 -1.73 20.08
C ASP A 49 -5.82 -1.01 19.65
N ASP A 50 -6.32 -0.09 20.45
CA ASP A 50 -7.53 0.66 20.12
C ASP A 50 -7.30 1.56 18.92
N GLU A 51 -6.18 2.26 18.88
CA GLU A 51 -5.82 3.12 17.76
C GLU A 51 -5.64 2.31 16.47
N TYR A 52 -5.05 1.14 16.60
CA TYR A 52 -4.88 0.26 15.46
C TYR A 52 -6.23 -0.16 14.87
N GLN A 53 -7.17 -0.55 15.73
CA GLN A 53 -8.51 -0.94 15.29
C GLN A 53 -9.22 0.22 14.61
N GLU A 54 -9.11 1.42 15.14
CA GLU A 54 -9.69 2.60 14.52
C GLU A 54 -9.09 2.85 13.14
N MET A 55 -7.76 2.72 13.03
CA MET A 55 -7.09 2.94 11.75
C MET A 55 -7.50 1.91 10.71
N MET A 56 -7.65 0.65 11.11
CA MET A 56 -8.10 -0.39 10.19
C MET A 56 -9.52 -0.12 9.69
N GLU A 57 -10.38 0.41 10.55
CA GLU A 57 -11.74 0.77 10.14
C GLU A 57 -11.73 1.92 9.13
N VAL A 58 -10.89 2.92 9.37
CA VAL A 58 -10.74 4.04 8.43
C VAL A 58 -10.27 3.54 7.06
N ILE A 59 -9.26 2.69 7.06
CA ILE A 59 -8.69 2.16 5.82
C ILE A 59 -9.72 1.30 5.08
N LYS A 60 -10.41 0.45 5.80
CA LYS A 60 -11.42 -0.44 5.22
C LYS A 60 -12.51 0.35 4.51
N ASP A 61 -12.94 1.45 5.11
CA ASP A 61 -14.06 2.23 4.58
C ASP A 61 -13.63 3.33 3.61
N ALA A 62 -12.34 3.57 3.47
CA ALA A 62 -11.84 4.62 2.59
C ALA A 62 -12.15 4.29 1.13
N PRO A 63 -12.66 5.26 0.37
CA PRO A 63 -12.87 5.03 -1.06
C PRO A 63 -11.54 4.90 -1.78
N VAL A 64 -11.45 3.89 -2.64
CA VAL A 64 -10.22 3.64 -3.38
C VAL A 64 -10.54 3.58 -4.86
N ARG A 65 -9.81 4.35 -5.64
CA ARG A 65 -9.96 4.37 -7.07
C ARG A 65 -8.82 3.53 -7.69
N PRO A 66 -9.14 2.54 -8.51
CA PRO A 66 -8.08 1.74 -9.12
C PRO A 66 -7.24 2.58 -10.06
N TYR A 67 -5.99 2.17 -10.23
CA TYR A 67 -5.14 2.80 -11.23
C TYR A 67 -5.66 2.46 -12.62
N ASN A 68 -5.50 3.40 -13.53
CA ASN A 68 -5.86 3.20 -14.91
C ASN A 68 -4.66 2.62 -15.65
N ILE A 69 -4.41 1.33 -15.43
CA ILE A 69 -3.30 0.64 -16.06
C ILE A 69 -3.83 -0.50 -16.89
N LYS A 70 -3.03 -0.94 -17.84
CA LYS A 70 -3.41 -2.07 -18.65
C LYS A 70 -3.56 -3.30 -17.76
N LYS A 71 -4.76 -3.88 -17.80
CA LYS A 71 -5.06 -5.01 -16.95
C LYS A 71 -4.23 -6.20 -17.33
N GLN A 72 -3.50 -6.71 -16.36
CA GLN A 72 -2.85 -7.99 -16.52
C GLN A 72 -3.75 -9.06 -15.92
N ARG A 73 -3.59 -10.26 -16.40
CA ARG A 73 -4.37 -11.35 -15.86
C ARG A 73 -3.90 -11.69 -14.47
N LEU A 74 -4.86 -11.69 -13.56
CA LEU A 74 -4.61 -11.99 -12.16
C LEU A 74 -5.02 -13.42 -11.88
N HIS A 75 -4.28 -14.34 -12.34
CA HIS A 75 -4.52 -15.75 -11.97
C HIS A 75 -3.34 -16.62 -12.22
#